data_aa98ec822b40fc11ae566e4ea335736d
#
_entry.id   aa98ec822b40fc11ae566e4ea335736d
#
_cell.length_a   1.000
_cell.length_b   1.000
_cell.length_c   1.000
_cell.angle_alpha   90.00
_cell.angle_beta   90.00
_cell.angle_gamma   90.00
#
_symmetry.space_group_name_H-M   'P 1'
#
loop_
_entity.id
_entity.type
_entity.pdbx_description
1 polymer ?
#
loop_
_entity_poly.entity_id
_entity_poly.type
_entity_poly.pdbx_seq_one_letter_code
_entity_poly.pdbx_strand_id
1 'polypeptide(L)'
;EAFTNNSTAYTVVYSILAAVAMTFARYVLCRFMNGRFERKGDIYLSGIGLALGDGVLYGLTVISTMSIATAINNEGIDAMMAGLTQNDTETFYQTLGNLVNAPSYLWLLMGIAFTLDVILSIALSAAIQAYVKGVASYMTGCYVAIIQFASYISFQIFDYSSPVSIIVCFVIKMVIDIAAIAYVFKVVVREMNYAND
;
A
#
# COMPACT_ATOMS: atom_id res chain seq x y z
N GLU A 1 -8.22 -13.34 22.12
CA GLU A 1 -8.78 -14.62 21.55
C GLU A 1 -9.81 -14.36 20.43
N ALA A 2 -10.72 -13.35 20.52
CA ALA A 2 -11.70 -13.07 19.47
C ALA A 2 -11.09 -12.63 18.13
N PHE A 3 -9.89 -12.02 18.14
CA PHE A 3 -9.20 -11.55 16.94
C PHE A 3 -8.28 -12.58 16.30
N THR A 4 -7.83 -13.58 17.05
CA THR A 4 -6.90 -14.61 16.54
C THR A 4 -7.61 -15.69 15.72
N ASN A 5 -8.92 -15.91 15.95
CA ASN A 5 -9.69 -16.95 15.26
C ASN A 5 -10.48 -16.45 14.03
N ASN A 6 -10.47 -15.14 13.74
CA ASN A 6 -11.19 -14.56 12.59
C ASN A 6 -10.24 -13.68 11.78
N SER A 7 -9.55 -14.28 10.82
CA SER A 7 -8.59 -13.58 9.96
C SER A 7 -9.21 -12.39 9.21
N THR A 8 -10.47 -12.50 8.80
CA THR A 8 -11.20 -11.43 8.09
C THR A 8 -11.45 -10.22 9.00
N ALA A 9 -11.88 -10.44 10.25
CA ALA A 9 -12.09 -9.35 11.20
C ALA A 9 -10.77 -8.63 11.54
N TYR A 10 -9.70 -9.39 11.73
CA TYR A 10 -8.36 -8.82 11.93
C TYR A 10 -7.94 -7.95 10.73
N THR A 11 -8.10 -8.46 9.51
CA THR A 11 -7.77 -7.76 8.27
C THR A 11 -8.54 -6.45 8.13
N VAL A 12 -9.84 -6.44 8.42
CA VAL A 12 -10.68 -5.24 8.36
C VAL A 12 -10.21 -4.20 9.38
N VAL A 13 -10.03 -4.61 10.65
CA VAL A 13 -9.59 -3.69 11.71
C VAL A 13 -8.20 -3.14 11.43
N TYR A 14 -7.27 -3.99 10.99
CA TYR A 14 -5.93 -3.57 10.61
C TYR A 14 -5.96 -2.55 9.45
N SER A 15 -6.74 -2.80 8.40
CA SER A 15 -6.87 -1.89 7.26
C SER A 15 -7.48 -0.53 7.65
N ILE A 16 -8.46 -0.51 8.57
CA ILE A 16 -9.02 0.73 9.11
C ILE A 16 -7.95 1.52 9.88
N LEU A 17 -7.26 0.87 10.80
CA LEU A 17 -6.23 1.51 11.62
C LEU A 17 -5.08 2.03 10.76
N ALA A 18 -4.62 1.25 9.79
CA ALA A 18 -3.59 1.65 8.85
C ALA A 18 -4.02 2.87 8.01
N ALA A 19 -5.23 2.86 7.47
CA ALA A 19 -5.76 3.98 6.67
C ALA A 19 -5.90 5.26 7.50
N VAL A 20 -6.38 5.17 8.73
CA VAL A 20 -6.49 6.32 9.64
C VAL A 20 -5.10 6.84 10.03
N ALA A 21 -4.18 5.95 10.41
CA ALA A 21 -2.81 6.30 10.78
C ALA A 21 -2.07 7.00 9.63
N MET A 22 -2.17 6.47 8.40
CA MET A 22 -1.55 7.06 7.21
C MET A 22 -2.17 8.41 6.85
N THR A 23 -3.49 8.55 6.96
CA THR A 23 -4.17 9.84 6.73
C THR A 23 -3.74 10.87 7.76
N PHE A 24 -3.65 10.47 9.04
CA PHE A 24 -3.17 11.32 10.11
C PHE A 24 -1.70 11.74 9.90
N ALA A 25 -0.83 10.80 9.53
CA ALA A 25 0.57 11.08 9.22
C ALA A 25 0.71 12.10 8.08
N ARG A 26 -0.09 11.96 7.00
CA ARG A 26 -0.14 12.97 5.92
C ARG A 26 -0.59 14.34 6.44
N TYR A 27 -1.64 14.36 7.26
CA TYR A 27 -2.13 15.62 7.85
C TYR A 27 -1.05 16.31 8.69
N VAL A 28 -0.42 15.57 9.61
CA VAL A 28 0.64 16.11 10.47
C VAL A 28 1.80 16.63 9.62
N LEU A 29 2.25 15.87 8.62
CA LEU A 29 3.31 16.26 7.72
C LEU A 29 2.94 17.56 6.96
N CYS A 30 1.78 17.60 6.33
CA CYS A 30 1.30 18.77 5.60
C CYS A 30 1.14 19.99 6.52
N ARG A 31 0.63 19.79 7.73
CA ARG A 31 0.45 20.87 8.73
C ARG A 31 1.79 21.42 9.22
N PHE A 32 2.74 20.53 9.51
CA PHE A 32 4.08 20.91 9.97
C PHE A 32 4.88 21.65 8.88
N MET A 33 4.71 21.23 7.63
CA MET A 33 5.39 21.81 6.47
C MET A 33 4.63 22.99 5.87
N ASN A 34 3.44 23.33 6.38
CA ASN A 34 2.66 24.47 5.90
C ASN A 34 3.47 25.77 6.10
N GLY A 35 3.59 26.56 5.05
CA GLY A 35 4.46 27.73 5.02
C GLY A 35 5.92 27.47 4.57
N ARG A 36 6.32 26.18 4.47
CA ARG A 36 7.60 25.76 3.89
C ARG A 36 7.43 25.17 2.49
N PHE A 37 6.25 24.67 2.18
CA PHE A 37 5.87 24.21 0.83
C PHE A 37 5.44 25.41 -0.02
N GLU A 38 6.39 26.08 -0.62
CA GLU A 38 6.14 27.21 -1.53
C GLU A 38 5.90 26.74 -2.96
N ARG A 39 6.44 25.56 -3.32
CA ARG A 39 6.38 25.03 -4.68
C ARG A 39 5.43 23.84 -4.76
N LYS A 40 4.70 23.72 -5.88
CA LYS A 40 3.82 22.57 -6.16
C LYS A 40 4.59 21.23 -6.08
N GLY A 41 5.88 21.22 -6.47
CA GLY A 41 6.74 20.03 -6.40
C GLY A 41 6.95 19.51 -4.99
N ASP A 42 6.93 20.34 -3.97
CA ASP A 42 7.18 19.95 -2.58
C ASP A 42 6.05 19.02 -2.06
N ILE A 43 4.82 19.25 -2.52
CA ILE A 43 3.65 18.43 -2.18
C ILE A 43 3.80 17.03 -2.77
N TYR A 44 4.25 16.95 -4.02
CA TYR A 44 4.48 15.66 -4.68
C TYR A 44 5.61 14.88 -4.02
N LEU A 45 6.70 15.57 -3.63
CA LEU A 45 7.80 14.96 -2.89
C LEU A 45 7.36 14.39 -1.54
N SER A 46 6.44 15.06 -0.83
CA SER A 46 5.90 14.54 0.44
C SER A 46 5.10 13.24 0.22
N GLY A 47 4.31 13.17 -0.85
CA GLY A 47 3.56 11.97 -1.24
C GLY A 47 4.47 10.82 -1.63
N ILE A 48 5.53 11.09 -2.39
CA ILE A 48 6.56 10.11 -2.73
C ILE A 48 7.28 9.62 -1.48
N GLY A 49 7.68 10.52 -0.56
CA GLY A 49 8.36 10.15 0.67
C GLY A 49 7.55 9.19 1.55
N LEU A 50 6.24 9.43 1.67
CA LEU A 50 5.33 8.53 2.39
C LEU A 50 5.18 7.16 1.69
N ALA A 51 5.07 7.16 0.36
CA ALA A 51 4.97 5.92 -0.42
C ALA A 51 6.28 5.11 -0.40
N LEU A 52 7.43 5.78 -0.37
CA LEU A 52 8.73 5.11 -0.28
C LEU A 52 8.91 4.36 1.04
N GLY A 53 8.28 4.80 2.13
CA GLY A 53 8.27 4.06 3.39
C GLY A 53 7.67 2.66 3.21
N ASP A 54 6.50 2.57 2.59
CA ASP A 54 5.86 1.30 2.24
C ASP A 54 6.69 0.53 1.21
N GLY A 55 7.29 1.25 0.24
CA GLY A 55 8.15 0.68 -0.81
C GLY A 55 9.43 0.02 -0.29
N VAL A 56 10.04 0.58 0.75
CA VAL A 56 11.22 -0.03 1.39
C VAL A 56 10.84 -1.37 2.04
N LEU A 57 9.73 -1.43 2.76
CA LEU A 57 9.25 -2.68 3.37
C LEU A 57 8.96 -3.74 2.29
N TYR A 58 8.32 -3.33 1.22
CA TYR A 58 8.03 -4.20 0.08
C TYR A 58 9.31 -4.69 -0.62
N GLY A 59 10.25 -3.78 -0.86
CA GLY A 59 11.56 -4.11 -1.43
C GLY A 59 12.35 -5.10 -0.58
N LEU A 60 12.34 -4.93 0.76
CA LEU A 60 12.96 -5.86 1.69
C LEU A 60 12.32 -7.25 1.61
N THR A 61 10.99 -7.33 1.48
CA THR A 61 10.29 -8.61 1.31
C THR A 61 10.72 -9.31 0.01
N VAL A 62 10.80 -8.57 -1.11
CA VAL A 62 11.28 -9.12 -2.39
C VAL A 62 12.71 -9.61 -2.28
N ILE A 63 13.61 -8.81 -1.69
CA ILE A 63 15.03 -9.18 -1.50
C ILE A 63 15.16 -10.43 -0.63
N SER A 64 14.42 -10.50 0.48
CA SER A 64 14.39 -11.69 1.36
C SER A 64 13.94 -12.93 0.61
N THR A 65 12.88 -12.81 -0.19
CA THR A 65 12.35 -13.89 -1.01
C THR A 65 13.36 -14.37 -2.04
N MET A 66 14.04 -13.44 -2.73
CA MET A 66 15.11 -13.76 -3.68
C MET A 66 16.31 -14.42 -3.00
N SER A 67 16.67 -13.97 -1.80
CA SER A 67 17.76 -14.56 -1.02
C SER A 67 17.44 -16.00 -0.62
N ILE A 68 16.22 -16.27 -0.16
CA ILE A 68 15.74 -17.62 0.17
C ILE A 68 15.78 -18.50 -1.08
N ALA A 69 15.24 -18.05 -2.21
CA ALA A 69 15.24 -18.81 -3.45
C ALA A 69 16.68 -19.11 -3.94
N THR A 70 17.60 -18.15 -3.81
CA THR A 70 19.02 -18.34 -4.19
C THR A 70 19.71 -19.35 -3.27
N ALA A 71 19.47 -19.27 -1.97
CA ALA A 71 20.05 -20.21 -1.01
C ALA A 71 19.53 -21.64 -1.25
N ILE A 72 18.24 -21.83 -1.51
CA ILE A 72 17.66 -23.14 -1.86
C ILE A 72 18.30 -23.71 -3.13
N ASN A 73 18.50 -22.88 -4.15
CA ASN A 73 19.12 -23.33 -5.41
C ASN A 73 20.59 -23.71 -5.24
N ASN A 74 21.31 -23.08 -4.33
CA ASN A 74 22.76 -23.31 -4.13
C ASN A 74 23.04 -24.41 -3.10
N GLU A 75 22.31 -24.46 -2.00
CA GLU A 75 22.62 -25.29 -0.84
C GLU A 75 21.59 -26.43 -0.63
N GLY A 76 20.43 -26.32 -1.27
CA GLY A 76 19.31 -27.24 -1.10
C GLY A 76 18.45 -26.91 0.12
N ILE A 77 17.23 -27.45 0.11
CA ILE A 77 16.22 -27.22 1.18
C ILE A 77 16.71 -27.77 2.52
N ASP A 78 17.33 -28.95 2.51
CA ASP A 78 17.76 -29.65 3.73
C ASP A 78 18.83 -28.86 4.51
N ALA A 79 19.75 -28.18 3.80
CA ALA A 79 20.77 -27.35 4.42
C ALA A 79 20.16 -26.13 5.13
N MET A 80 19.15 -25.50 4.53
CA MET A 80 18.44 -24.39 5.13
C MET A 80 17.60 -24.78 6.36
N MET A 81 17.13 -26.02 6.39
CA MET A 81 16.29 -26.54 7.47
C MET A 81 17.12 -27.02 8.67
N ALA A 82 18.41 -27.31 8.50
CA ALA A 82 19.26 -27.90 9.52
C ALA A 82 19.41 -27.10 10.84
N GLY A 83 18.92 -25.86 10.89
CA GLY A 83 18.96 -25.01 12.09
C GLY A 83 17.59 -24.52 12.57
N LEU A 84 16.50 -24.93 11.94
CA LEU A 84 15.16 -24.44 12.26
C LEU A 84 14.48 -25.28 13.36
N THR A 85 13.66 -24.63 14.19
CA THR A 85 12.77 -25.33 15.12
C THR A 85 11.62 -25.97 14.35
N GLN A 86 10.87 -26.89 14.96
CA GLN A 86 9.73 -27.57 14.28
C GLN A 86 8.66 -26.59 13.79
N ASN A 87 8.35 -25.54 14.58
CA ASN A 87 7.38 -24.51 14.20
C ASN A 87 7.91 -23.64 13.04
N ASP A 88 9.19 -23.30 13.05
CA ASP A 88 9.83 -22.51 11.99
C ASP A 88 9.88 -23.29 10.69
N THR A 89 10.09 -24.60 10.77
CA THR A 89 10.06 -25.54 9.64
C THR A 89 8.72 -25.54 8.94
N GLU A 90 7.62 -25.62 9.69
CA GLU A 90 6.26 -25.61 9.11
C GLU A 90 5.95 -24.28 8.42
N THR A 91 6.30 -23.16 9.07
CA THR A 91 6.17 -21.81 8.50
C THR A 91 7.01 -21.62 7.23
N PHE A 92 8.24 -22.19 7.23
CA PHE A 92 9.12 -22.17 6.08
C PHE A 92 8.52 -22.95 4.89
N TYR A 93 7.99 -24.17 5.11
CA TYR A 93 7.34 -24.93 4.05
C TYR A 93 6.10 -24.25 3.49
N GLN A 94 5.28 -23.60 4.33
CA GLN A 94 4.14 -22.82 3.86
C GLN A 94 4.59 -21.63 2.98
N THR A 95 5.62 -20.91 3.43
CA THR A 95 6.18 -19.78 2.67
C THR A 95 6.77 -20.23 1.34
N LEU A 96 7.51 -21.34 1.35
CA LEU A 96 8.10 -21.93 0.15
C LEU A 96 7.00 -22.41 -0.83
N GLY A 97 5.96 -23.07 -0.31
CA GLY A 97 4.83 -23.53 -1.11
C GLY A 97 4.11 -22.36 -1.80
N ASN A 98 3.89 -21.28 -1.09
CA ASN A 98 3.30 -20.05 -1.64
C ASN A 98 4.20 -19.42 -2.72
N LEU A 99 5.51 -19.44 -2.52
CA LEU A 99 6.48 -18.89 -3.47
C LEU A 99 6.55 -19.69 -4.77
N VAL A 100 6.68 -21.01 -4.65
CA VAL A 100 6.83 -21.93 -5.80
C VAL A 100 5.55 -22.02 -6.62
N ASN A 101 4.40 -21.97 -5.97
CA ASN A 101 3.11 -22.03 -6.63
C ASN A 101 2.60 -20.67 -7.13
N ALA A 102 3.27 -19.55 -6.78
CA ALA A 102 2.88 -18.23 -7.25
C ALA A 102 3.05 -18.12 -8.77
N PRO A 103 2.00 -17.81 -9.52
CA PRO A 103 2.13 -17.63 -10.97
C PRO A 103 2.99 -16.40 -11.27
N SER A 104 3.84 -16.51 -12.30
CA SER A 104 4.81 -15.45 -12.64
C SER A 104 4.17 -14.09 -12.95
N TYR A 105 2.95 -14.07 -13.48
CA TYR A 105 2.20 -12.83 -13.72
C TYR A 105 1.81 -12.10 -12.43
N LEU A 106 1.75 -12.78 -11.28
CA LEU A 106 1.46 -12.16 -9.98
C LEU A 106 2.49 -11.09 -9.65
N TRP A 107 3.77 -11.36 -9.89
CA TRP A 107 4.86 -10.41 -9.62
C TRP A 107 4.73 -9.15 -10.48
N LEU A 108 4.33 -9.29 -11.74
CA LEU A 108 4.05 -8.17 -12.62
C LEU A 108 2.87 -7.32 -12.10
N LEU A 109 1.76 -7.98 -11.73
CA LEU A 109 0.59 -7.30 -11.17
C LEU A 109 0.93 -6.56 -9.88
N MET A 110 1.71 -7.16 -8.99
CA MET A 110 2.18 -6.52 -7.77
C MET A 110 3.04 -5.28 -8.06
N GLY A 111 3.92 -5.34 -9.05
CA GLY A 111 4.71 -4.18 -9.47
C GLY A 111 3.85 -3.03 -10.01
N ILE A 112 2.82 -3.34 -10.81
CA ILE A 112 1.87 -2.35 -11.32
C ILE A 112 1.06 -1.75 -10.17
N ALA A 113 0.53 -2.58 -9.25
CA ALA A 113 -0.22 -2.12 -8.09
C ALA A 113 0.63 -1.20 -7.21
N PHE A 114 1.88 -1.57 -6.94
CA PHE A 114 2.80 -0.72 -6.18
C PHE A 114 3.05 0.63 -6.86
N THR A 115 3.21 0.66 -8.17
CA THR A 115 3.37 1.91 -8.93
C THR A 115 2.13 2.80 -8.79
N LEU A 116 0.94 2.22 -8.84
CA LEU A 116 -0.31 2.94 -8.61
C LEU A 116 -0.43 3.44 -7.17
N ASP A 117 0.02 2.67 -6.18
CA ASP A 117 0.03 3.09 -4.77
C ASP A 117 0.93 4.32 -4.54
N VAL A 118 2.06 4.41 -5.23
CA VAL A 118 2.92 5.60 -5.19
C VAL A 118 2.17 6.82 -5.75
N ILE A 119 1.54 6.68 -6.91
CA ILE A 119 0.77 7.76 -7.54
C ILE A 119 -0.45 8.14 -6.68
N LEU A 120 -1.14 7.16 -6.11
CA LEU A 120 -2.24 7.38 -5.18
C LEU A 120 -1.77 8.14 -3.93
N SER A 121 -0.64 7.77 -3.35
CA SER A 121 -0.06 8.46 -2.19
C SER A 121 0.24 9.93 -2.48
N ILE A 122 0.75 10.23 -3.68
CA ILE A 122 0.95 11.61 -4.14
C ILE A 122 -0.39 12.35 -4.22
N ALA A 123 -1.40 11.75 -4.85
CA ALA A 123 -2.72 12.33 -4.99
C ALA A 123 -3.37 12.61 -3.62
N LEU A 124 -3.37 11.63 -2.71
CA LEU A 124 -3.94 11.77 -1.37
C LEU A 124 -3.21 12.83 -0.53
N SER A 125 -1.88 12.95 -0.69
CA SER A 125 -1.10 14.01 -0.03
C SER A 125 -1.47 15.39 -0.57
N ALA A 126 -1.69 15.52 -1.88
CA ALA A 126 -2.18 16.76 -2.49
C ALA A 126 -3.59 17.13 -1.98
N ALA A 127 -4.47 16.15 -1.80
CA ALA A 127 -5.81 16.39 -1.22
C ALA A 127 -5.74 16.90 0.22
N ILE A 128 -4.90 16.30 1.07
CA ILE A 128 -4.69 16.76 2.45
C ILE A 128 -4.05 18.16 2.47
N GLN A 129 -3.13 18.45 1.58
CA GLN A 129 -2.53 19.78 1.48
C GLN A 129 -3.56 20.85 1.09
N ALA A 130 -4.48 20.53 0.17
CA ALA A 130 -5.58 21.42 -0.18
C ALA A 130 -6.47 21.74 1.03
N TYR A 131 -6.74 20.75 1.87
CA TYR A 131 -7.44 20.94 3.14
C TYR A 131 -6.64 21.84 4.12
N VAL A 132 -5.36 21.57 4.30
CA VAL A 132 -4.50 22.37 5.21
C VAL A 132 -4.41 23.84 4.77
N LYS A 133 -4.45 24.10 3.46
CA LYS A 133 -4.48 25.44 2.88
C LYS A 133 -5.85 26.12 2.91
N GLY A 134 -6.89 25.42 3.37
CA GLY A 134 -8.24 25.96 3.45
C GLY A 134 -9.00 25.99 2.10
N VAL A 135 -8.45 25.37 1.05
CA VAL A 135 -9.08 25.28 -0.28
C VAL A 135 -10.13 24.18 -0.30
N ALA A 136 -9.87 23.07 0.43
CA ALA A 136 -10.78 21.93 0.49
C ALA A 136 -11.49 21.83 1.85
N SER A 137 -12.67 21.20 1.87
CA SER A 137 -13.49 20.98 3.07
C SER A 137 -12.79 20.04 4.07
N TYR A 138 -13.18 20.15 5.36
CA TYR A 138 -12.75 19.22 6.42
C TYR A 138 -13.11 17.75 6.12
N MET A 139 -14.14 17.50 5.32
CA MET A 139 -14.52 16.16 4.86
C MET A 139 -13.43 15.48 4.01
N THR A 140 -12.49 16.26 3.47
CA THR A 140 -11.39 15.72 2.64
C THR A 140 -10.56 14.68 3.39
N GLY A 141 -10.31 14.90 4.69
CA GLY A 141 -9.63 13.90 5.52
C GLY A 141 -10.39 12.58 5.62
N CYS A 142 -11.71 12.63 5.75
CA CYS A 142 -12.55 11.43 5.76
C CYS A 142 -12.52 10.71 4.41
N TYR A 143 -12.62 11.45 3.29
CA TYR A 143 -12.54 10.85 1.95
C TYR A 143 -11.18 10.20 1.71
N VAL A 144 -10.08 10.84 2.11
CA VAL A 144 -8.74 10.28 2.01
C VAL A 144 -8.63 8.99 2.81
N ALA A 145 -9.13 8.95 4.05
CA ALA A 145 -9.13 7.75 4.87
C ALA A 145 -9.97 6.61 4.26
N ILE A 146 -11.15 6.92 3.70
CA ILE A 146 -12.01 5.94 3.04
C ILE A 146 -11.34 5.37 1.79
N ILE A 147 -10.73 6.21 0.95
CA ILE A 147 -10.02 5.77 -0.25
C ILE A 147 -8.84 4.88 0.13
N GLN A 148 -8.04 5.30 1.11
CA GLN A 148 -6.91 4.52 1.60
C GLN A 148 -7.35 3.17 2.17
N PHE A 149 -8.44 3.15 2.94
CA PHE A 149 -9.03 1.91 3.44
C PHE A 149 -9.50 1.02 2.29
N ALA A 150 -10.22 1.55 1.32
CA ALA A 150 -10.72 0.79 0.17
C ALA A 150 -9.57 0.18 -0.66
N SER A 151 -8.48 0.93 -0.86
CA SER A 151 -7.27 0.43 -1.52
C SER A 151 -6.60 -0.70 -0.74
N TYR A 152 -6.44 -0.56 0.58
CA TYR A 152 -5.83 -1.60 1.42
C TYR A 152 -6.68 -2.86 1.49
N ILE A 153 -7.99 -2.72 1.73
CA ILE A 153 -8.85 -3.87 1.95
C ILE A 153 -9.09 -4.66 0.66
N SER A 154 -9.12 -4.00 -0.48
CA SER A 154 -9.28 -4.66 -1.78
C SER A 154 -8.16 -5.68 -2.07
N PHE A 155 -6.99 -5.50 -1.48
CA PHE A 155 -5.85 -6.40 -1.62
C PHE A 155 -5.86 -7.57 -0.62
N GLN A 156 -6.60 -7.46 0.49
CA GLN A 156 -6.51 -8.39 1.61
C GLN A 156 -7.75 -9.28 1.80
N ILE A 157 -8.89 -8.91 1.22
CA ILE A 157 -10.17 -9.66 1.39
C ILE A 157 -10.21 -10.94 0.56
N PHE A 158 -9.45 -10.99 -0.53
CA PHE A 158 -9.60 -12.08 -1.49
C PHE A 158 -8.69 -13.25 -1.16
N ASP A 159 -9.25 -14.45 -1.31
CA ASP A 159 -8.51 -15.69 -1.23
C ASP A 159 -7.59 -15.82 -2.47
N TYR A 160 -6.30 -15.88 -2.25
CA TYR A 160 -5.29 -16.07 -3.29
C TYR A 160 -5.18 -17.53 -3.79
N SER A 161 -6.11 -18.40 -3.40
CA SER A 161 -6.12 -19.79 -3.82
C SER A 161 -6.48 -19.99 -5.31
N SER A 162 -7.14 -19.00 -5.93
CA SER A 162 -7.58 -19.08 -7.31
C SER A 162 -6.95 -17.96 -8.18
N PRO A 163 -6.39 -18.29 -9.37
CA PRO A 163 -5.89 -17.29 -10.33
C PRO A 163 -6.93 -16.25 -10.71
N VAL A 164 -8.20 -16.65 -10.81
CA VAL A 164 -9.30 -15.74 -11.13
C VAL A 164 -9.54 -14.74 -10.01
N SER A 165 -9.54 -15.19 -8.75
CA SER A 165 -9.69 -14.31 -7.59
C SER A 165 -8.57 -13.28 -7.51
N ILE A 166 -7.33 -13.68 -7.78
CA ILE A 166 -6.17 -12.78 -7.82
C ILE A 166 -6.39 -11.67 -8.85
N ILE A 167 -6.74 -12.02 -10.09
CA ILE A 167 -6.94 -11.04 -11.17
C ILE A 167 -8.09 -10.09 -10.84
N VAL A 168 -9.22 -10.60 -10.33
CA VAL A 168 -10.38 -9.79 -9.95
C VAL A 168 -9.99 -8.80 -8.85
N CYS A 169 -9.26 -9.23 -7.85
CA CYS A 169 -8.78 -8.40 -6.76
C CYS A 169 -7.90 -7.24 -7.26
N PHE A 170 -6.94 -7.54 -8.12
CA PHE A 170 -6.08 -6.52 -8.73
C PHE A 170 -6.88 -5.54 -9.59
N VAL A 171 -7.82 -6.02 -10.39
CA VAL A 171 -8.68 -5.14 -11.21
C VAL A 171 -9.50 -4.19 -10.33
N ILE A 172 -10.12 -4.69 -9.26
CA ILE A 172 -10.88 -3.85 -8.32
C ILE A 172 -9.99 -2.78 -7.70
N LYS A 173 -8.82 -3.19 -7.18
CA LYS A 173 -7.84 -2.24 -6.62
C LYS A 173 -7.43 -1.18 -7.63
N MET A 174 -7.06 -1.58 -8.85
CA MET A 174 -6.64 -0.65 -9.90
C MET A 174 -7.75 0.33 -10.28
N VAL A 175 -9.01 -0.11 -10.34
CA VAL A 175 -10.16 0.77 -10.60
C VAL A 175 -10.34 1.79 -9.49
N ILE A 176 -10.25 1.37 -8.22
CA ILE A 176 -10.35 2.27 -7.06
C ILE A 176 -9.23 3.32 -7.11
N ASP A 177 -7.99 2.89 -7.28
CA ASP A 177 -6.83 3.75 -7.25
C ASP A 177 -6.85 4.76 -8.42
N ILE A 178 -7.12 4.30 -9.64
CA ILE A 178 -7.20 5.16 -10.83
C ILE A 178 -8.35 6.17 -10.70
N ALA A 179 -9.52 5.75 -10.22
CA ALA A 179 -10.65 6.65 -10.01
C ALA A 179 -10.33 7.73 -8.97
N ALA A 180 -9.70 7.35 -7.86
CA ALA A 180 -9.29 8.27 -6.81
C ALA A 180 -8.22 9.26 -7.30
N ILE A 181 -7.19 8.78 -8.00
CA ILE A 181 -6.14 9.61 -8.61
C ILE A 181 -6.77 10.62 -9.59
N ALA A 182 -7.61 10.15 -10.51
CA ALA A 182 -8.27 11.00 -11.49
C ALA A 182 -9.14 12.06 -10.83
N TYR A 183 -9.90 11.70 -9.80
CA TYR A 183 -10.72 12.65 -9.03
C TYR A 183 -9.86 13.72 -8.37
N VAL A 184 -8.83 13.33 -7.64
CA VAL A 184 -7.97 14.29 -6.93
C VAL A 184 -7.28 15.24 -7.92
N PHE A 185 -6.68 14.73 -8.98
CA PHE A 185 -6.00 15.59 -9.95
C PHE A 185 -6.96 16.50 -10.71
N LYS A 186 -8.13 16.01 -11.09
CA LYS A 186 -9.11 16.80 -11.86
C LYS A 186 -9.81 17.87 -11.03
N VAL A 187 -10.14 17.57 -9.77
CA VAL A 187 -10.94 18.45 -8.91
C VAL A 187 -10.05 19.23 -7.97
N VAL A 188 -9.31 18.53 -7.08
CA VAL A 188 -8.60 19.16 -5.97
C VAL A 188 -7.40 19.98 -6.44
N VAL A 189 -6.58 19.44 -7.35
CA VAL A 189 -5.40 20.16 -7.86
C VAL A 189 -5.79 21.33 -8.73
N ARG A 190 -6.88 21.22 -9.47
CA ARG A 190 -7.42 22.34 -10.25
C ARG A 190 -7.88 23.50 -9.36
N GLU A 191 -8.62 23.20 -8.28
CA GLU A 191 -9.08 24.21 -7.34
C GLU A 191 -7.91 24.89 -6.63
N MET A 192 -6.85 24.15 -6.27
CA MET A 192 -5.63 24.76 -5.72
C MET A 192 -4.92 25.70 -6.68
N ASN A 193 -5.00 25.44 -8.00
CA ASN A 193 -4.40 26.34 -8.98
C ASN A 193 -5.14 27.68 -9.08
N TYR A 194 -6.46 27.68 -8.95
CA TYR A 194 -7.26 28.92 -8.97
C TYR A 194 -7.15 29.76 -7.69
N ALA A 195 -6.80 29.12 -6.58
CA ALA A 195 -6.64 29.83 -5.29
C ALA A 195 -5.27 30.54 -5.15
N ASN A 196 -4.33 30.32 -6.06
CA ASN A 196 -3.00 30.91 -6.07
C ASN A 196 -2.80 31.96 -7.19
N ASP A 197 -3.80 32.20 -8.05
CA ASP A 197 -3.92 33.29 -9.01
C ASP A 197 -4.80 34.40 -8.43
#